data_c2253af2cba9210068f2bc0461ff72a1
#
_entry.id   c2253af2cba9210068f2bc0461ff72a1
#
_cell.length_a   1.000
_cell.length_b   1.000
_cell.length_c   1.000
_cell.angle_alpha   90.00
_cell.angle_beta   90.00
_cell.angle_gamma   90.00
#
_symmetry.space_group_name_H-M   'P 1'
#
loop_
_entity.id
_entity.type
_entity.pdbx_description
1 polymer ?
#
loop_
_entity_poly.entity_id
_entity_poly.type
_entity_poly.pdbx_seq_one_letter_code
_entity_poly.pdbx_strand_id
1 'polypeptide(L)'
;MKKIALLLFWMLWSLPLVPQGHSTMYTTRRCTSCVRDKHGHIKRSRAATSSFKKQHPCPATGKSAGRCPGYVIDHVKPLECGGTDAPSNMQWQASAAAKAKDRTEAQCR
;
A
#
# COMPACT_ATOMS: atom_id res chain seq x y z
N MET A 1 20.80 39.72 59.03
CA MET A 1 20.52 39.99 57.61
C MET A 1 20.74 38.71 56.85
N LYS A 2 19.64 38.05 56.48
CA LYS A 2 19.69 36.75 55.73
C LYS A 2 19.62 37.04 54.25
N LYS A 3 20.69 36.72 53.51
CA LYS A 3 20.70 36.86 52.06
C LYS A 3 20.04 35.59 51.47
N ILE A 4 18.87 35.75 50.84
CA ILE A 4 18.18 34.71 50.11
C ILE A 4 18.74 34.71 48.69
N ALA A 5 19.49 33.65 48.35
CA ALA A 5 19.95 33.42 46.99
C ALA A 5 18.84 32.77 46.19
N LEU A 6 18.28 33.49 45.22
CA LEU A 6 17.33 32.96 44.22
C LEU A 6 18.10 32.17 43.16
N LEU A 7 18.04 30.85 43.25
CA LEU A 7 18.48 29.97 42.17
C LEU A 7 17.40 29.90 41.10
N LEU A 8 17.60 30.63 40.00
CA LEU A 8 16.80 30.51 38.79
C LEU A 8 17.15 29.19 38.10
N PHE A 9 16.28 28.23 38.26
CA PHE A 9 16.36 26.93 37.57
C PHE A 9 15.86 27.11 36.14
N TRP A 10 16.80 27.18 35.18
CA TRP A 10 16.49 27.19 33.76
C TRP A 10 16.13 25.77 33.35
N MET A 11 14.85 25.47 33.27
CA MET A 11 14.34 24.30 32.61
C MET A 11 14.53 24.45 31.08
N LEU A 12 15.56 23.88 30.57
CA LEU A 12 15.71 23.61 29.13
C LEU A 12 14.67 22.55 28.72
N TRP A 13 13.56 23.00 28.17
CA TRP A 13 12.62 22.12 27.49
C TRP A 13 13.26 21.64 26.19
N SER A 14 13.85 20.46 26.25
CA SER A 14 14.23 19.72 25.04
C SER A 14 12.99 19.27 24.32
N LEU A 15 12.59 19.98 23.27
CA LEU A 15 11.54 19.54 22.35
C LEU A 15 12.05 18.29 21.62
N PRO A 16 11.29 17.18 21.61
CA PRO A 16 11.66 16.04 20.82
C PRO A 16 11.61 16.40 19.34
N LEU A 17 12.72 16.18 18.64
CA LEU A 17 12.75 16.24 17.18
C LEU A 17 11.85 15.14 16.64
N VAL A 18 10.66 15.53 16.15
CA VAL A 18 9.79 14.61 15.42
C VAL A 18 10.45 14.34 14.07
N PRO A 19 10.78 13.07 13.74
CA PRO A 19 11.30 12.77 12.42
C PRO A 19 10.24 13.11 11.39
N GLN A 20 10.55 14.06 10.53
CA GLN A 20 9.71 14.40 9.40
C GLN A 20 9.72 13.20 8.45
N GLY A 21 8.58 12.50 8.40
CA GLY A 21 8.39 11.43 7.44
C GLY A 21 8.61 11.98 6.03
N HIS A 22 9.58 11.41 5.35
CA HIS A 22 9.78 11.66 3.93
C HIS A 22 8.53 11.16 3.22
N SER A 23 7.65 12.07 2.85
CA SER A 23 6.62 11.81 1.85
C SER A 23 7.36 11.47 0.55
N THR A 24 7.50 10.17 0.28
CA THR A 24 7.87 9.73 -1.06
C THR A 24 6.77 10.25 -1.98
N MET A 25 7.08 11.26 -2.76
CA MET A 25 6.23 11.73 -3.85
C MET A 25 6.05 10.54 -4.80
N TYR A 26 4.92 9.85 -4.66
CA TYR A 26 4.50 8.89 -5.66
C TYR A 26 4.23 9.66 -6.93
N THR A 27 5.07 9.44 -7.93
CA THR A 27 4.86 9.99 -9.26
C THR A 27 3.46 9.61 -9.73
N THR A 28 2.61 10.60 -9.91
CA THR A 28 1.20 10.49 -10.35
C THR A 28 1.06 10.07 -11.81
N ARG A 29 2.09 9.47 -12.40
CA ARG A 29 2.08 9.11 -13.82
C ARG A 29 1.47 7.74 -14.03
N ARG A 30 0.43 7.72 -14.87
CA ARG A 30 -0.09 6.48 -15.44
C ARG A 30 1.02 5.68 -16.10
N CYS A 31 0.96 4.35 -15.95
CA CYS A 31 1.90 3.46 -16.60
C CYS A 31 1.66 3.45 -18.13
N THR A 32 2.44 4.23 -18.86
CA THR A 32 2.37 4.29 -20.32
C THR A 32 3.11 3.13 -21.01
N SER A 33 4.06 2.51 -20.32
CA SER A 33 4.86 1.38 -20.83
C SER A 33 4.30 0.01 -20.47
N CYS A 34 3.22 -0.07 -19.70
CA CYS A 34 2.61 -1.34 -19.30
C CYS A 34 1.98 -2.06 -20.50
N VAL A 35 2.28 -3.36 -20.62
CA VAL A 35 1.64 -4.21 -21.63
C VAL A 35 0.16 -4.37 -21.30
N ARG A 36 -0.69 -4.12 -22.28
CA ARG A 36 -2.15 -4.20 -22.14
C ARG A 36 -2.74 -5.32 -22.99
N ASP A 37 -3.89 -5.80 -22.57
CA ASP A 37 -4.70 -6.73 -23.37
C ASP A 37 -5.53 -5.99 -24.42
N LYS A 38 -6.32 -6.74 -25.20
CA LYS A 38 -7.20 -6.19 -26.25
C LYS A 38 -8.31 -5.27 -25.72
N HIS A 39 -8.59 -5.30 -24.43
CA HIS A 39 -9.58 -4.45 -23.77
C HIS A 39 -8.95 -3.24 -23.07
N GLY A 40 -7.62 -3.06 -23.20
CA GLY A 40 -6.89 -1.95 -22.58
C GLY A 40 -6.50 -2.19 -21.12
N HIS A 41 -6.77 -3.35 -20.53
CA HIS A 41 -6.36 -3.68 -19.18
C HIS A 41 -4.89 -4.09 -19.14
N ILE A 42 -4.18 -3.67 -18.09
CA ILE A 42 -2.80 -4.10 -17.88
C ILE A 42 -2.78 -5.62 -17.67
N LYS A 43 -1.94 -6.31 -18.45
CA LYS A 43 -1.75 -7.74 -18.30
C LYS A 43 -1.14 -8.07 -16.94
N ARG A 44 -1.70 -9.08 -16.27
CA ARG A 44 -1.25 -9.56 -14.96
C ARG A 44 -0.59 -10.92 -15.10
N SER A 45 0.48 -11.16 -14.36
CA SER A 45 1.20 -12.42 -14.32
C SER A 45 0.42 -13.50 -13.56
N ARG A 46 0.09 -14.58 -14.25
CA ARG A 46 -0.52 -15.77 -13.60
C ARG A 46 0.45 -16.42 -12.62
N ALA A 47 1.74 -16.42 -12.92
CA ALA A 47 2.77 -16.96 -12.04
C ALA A 47 2.86 -16.16 -10.74
N ALA A 48 2.84 -14.84 -10.80
CA ALA A 48 2.83 -13.97 -9.63
C ALA A 48 1.57 -14.18 -8.76
N THR A 49 0.40 -14.26 -9.39
CA THR A 49 -0.87 -14.56 -8.72
C THR A 49 -0.85 -15.93 -8.04
N SER A 50 -0.32 -16.94 -8.72
CA SER A 50 -0.20 -18.30 -8.17
C SER A 50 0.77 -18.34 -6.99
N SER A 51 1.90 -17.65 -7.08
CA SER A 51 2.87 -17.52 -6.00
C SER A 51 2.28 -16.81 -4.79
N PHE A 52 1.52 -15.74 -5.02
CA PHE A 52 0.81 -15.03 -3.93
C PHE A 52 -0.15 -15.97 -3.19
N LYS A 53 -0.98 -16.74 -3.90
CA LYS A 53 -1.93 -17.68 -3.28
C LYS A 53 -1.24 -18.76 -2.44
N LYS A 54 -0.06 -19.20 -2.84
CA LYS A 54 0.73 -20.17 -2.05
C LYS A 54 1.24 -19.58 -0.75
N GLN A 55 1.66 -18.32 -0.79
CA GLN A 55 2.16 -17.58 0.39
C GLN A 55 1.02 -17.11 1.30
N HIS A 56 -0.11 -16.77 0.72
CA HIS A 56 -1.29 -16.24 1.38
C HIS A 56 -2.54 -17.01 0.94
N PRO A 57 -2.87 -18.13 1.59
CA PRO A 57 -4.07 -18.90 1.27
C PRO A 57 -5.35 -18.08 1.34
N CYS A 58 -6.36 -18.49 0.58
CA CYS A 58 -7.65 -17.82 0.54
C CYS A 58 -8.27 -17.67 1.94
N PRO A 59 -8.64 -16.44 2.38
CA PRO A 59 -9.22 -16.22 3.71
C PRO A 59 -10.55 -16.94 3.91
N ALA A 60 -11.31 -17.19 2.85
CA ALA A 60 -12.62 -17.85 2.94
C ALA A 60 -12.52 -19.39 2.97
N THR A 61 -11.49 -19.99 2.36
CA THR A 61 -11.41 -21.44 2.18
C THR A 61 -10.14 -22.08 2.73
N GLY A 62 -9.09 -21.29 3.00
CA GLY A 62 -7.76 -21.78 3.38
C GLY A 62 -6.99 -22.45 2.24
N LYS A 63 -7.50 -22.44 1.01
CA LYS A 63 -6.85 -23.09 -0.15
C LYS A 63 -5.83 -22.16 -0.79
N SER A 64 -4.73 -22.73 -1.27
CA SER A 64 -3.65 -22.02 -1.97
C SER A 64 -3.85 -21.92 -3.48
N ALA A 65 -4.97 -22.43 -4.00
CA ALA A 65 -5.31 -22.43 -5.42
C ALA A 65 -6.82 -22.31 -5.63
N GLY A 66 -7.24 -22.01 -6.85
CA GLY A 66 -8.63 -21.87 -7.22
C GLY A 66 -9.23 -20.51 -6.89
N ARG A 67 -10.56 -20.45 -6.92
CA ARG A 67 -11.32 -19.25 -6.59
C ARG A 67 -11.39 -19.04 -5.08
N CYS A 68 -11.43 -17.79 -4.67
CA CYS A 68 -11.64 -17.39 -3.27
C CYS A 68 -12.97 -16.65 -3.16
N PRO A 69 -14.04 -17.31 -2.67
CA PRO A 69 -15.37 -16.70 -2.59
C PRO A 69 -15.35 -15.41 -1.78
N GLY A 70 -15.93 -14.34 -2.34
CA GLY A 70 -16.04 -13.03 -1.68
C GLY A 70 -14.75 -12.20 -1.70
N TYR A 71 -13.65 -12.73 -2.23
CA TYR A 71 -12.35 -12.06 -2.28
C TYR A 71 -11.75 -12.06 -3.67
N VAL A 72 -10.95 -11.04 -3.94
CA VAL A 72 -10.13 -10.92 -5.14
C VAL A 72 -8.69 -10.59 -4.74
N ILE A 73 -7.74 -10.93 -5.61
CA ILE A 73 -6.37 -10.47 -5.46
C ILE A 73 -6.29 -9.06 -6.05
N ASP A 74 -5.86 -8.13 -5.24
CA ASP A 74 -5.70 -6.74 -5.59
C ASP A 74 -4.26 -6.28 -5.37
N HIS A 75 -3.82 -5.26 -6.10
CA HIS A 75 -2.51 -4.65 -5.92
C HIS A 75 -2.60 -3.51 -4.91
N VAL A 76 -1.75 -3.54 -3.88
CA VAL A 76 -1.68 -2.49 -2.85
C VAL A 76 -1.42 -1.14 -3.50
N LYS A 77 -0.36 -1.07 -4.33
CA LYS A 77 -0.14 0.05 -5.25
C LYS A 77 -0.67 -0.37 -6.63
N PRO A 78 -1.62 0.36 -7.21
CA PRO A 78 -2.18 0.01 -8.50
C PRO A 78 -1.11 -0.12 -9.59
N LEU A 79 -1.26 -1.12 -10.45
CA LEU A 79 -0.39 -1.30 -11.62
C LEU A 79 -0.42 -0.06 -12.52
N GLU A 80 -1.59 0.55 -12.69
CA GLU A 80 -1.77 1.79 -13.45
C GLU A 80 -0.90 2.95 -12.92
N CYS A 81 -0.62 2.93 -11.63
CA CYS A 81 0.19 3.95 -10.94
C CYS A 81 1.65 3.48 -10.72
N GLY A 82 2.11 2.50 -11.49
CA GLY A 82 3.47 1.99 -11.43
C GLY A 82 3.74 0.99 -10.31
N GLY A 83 2.71 0.39 -9.72
CA GLY A 83 2.85 -0.73 -8.82
C GLY A 83 3.44 -1.95 -9.52
N THR A 84 4.19 -2.77 -8.80
CA THR A 84 4.78 -4.00 -9.34
C THR A 84 3.73 -5.11 -9.41
N ASP A 85 3.81 -5.95 -10.45
CA ASP A 85 3.01 -7.17 -10.55
C ASP A 85 3.77 -8.33 -9.88
N ALA A 86 3.93 -8.22 -8.56
CA ALA A 86 4.64 -9.18 -7.73
C ALA A 86 3.83 -9.51 -6.47
N PRO A 87 3.99 -10.71 -5.88
CA PRO A 87 3.30 -11.11 -4.66
C PRO A 87 3.45 -10.11 -3.51
N SER A 88 4.60 -9.45 -3.40
CA SER A 88 4.87 -8.43 -2.38
C SER A 88 3.97 -7.17 -2.49
N ASN A 89 3.38 -6.93 -3.67
CA ASN A 89 2.44 -5.83 -3.91
C ASN A 89 0.99 -6.32 -4.03
N MET A 90 0.70 -7.56 -3.67
CA MET A 90 -0.62 -8.15 -3.74
C MET A 90 -1.24 -8.31 -2.36
N GLN A 91 -2.56 -8.29 -2.32
CA GLN A 91 -3.36 -8.54 -1.11
C GLN A 91 -4.68 -9.21 -1.47
N TRP A 92 -5.23 -9.96 -0.52
CA TRP A 92 -6.64 -10.34 -0.58
C TRP A 92 -7.50 -9.13 -0.20
N GLN A 93 -8.48 -8.82 -1.03
CA GLN A 93 -9.42 -7.76 -0.77
C GLN A 93 -10.85 -8.26 -0.97
N ALA A 94 -11.76 -7.85 -0.08
CA ALA A 94 -13.18 -8.14 -0.26
C ALA A 94 -13.66 -7.56 -1.59
N SER A 95 -14.44 -8.33 -2.36
CA SER A 95 -14.86 -7.94 -3.71
C SER A 95 -15.61 -6.61 -3.77
N ALA A 96 -16.40 -6.29 -2.74
CA ALA A 96 -17.09 -4.99 -2.64
C ALA A 96 -16.12 -3.82 -2.46
N ALA A 97 -15.09 -4.00 -1.61
CA ALA A 97 -14.06 -2.99 -1.39
C ALA A 97 -13.19 -2.79 -2.64
N ALA A 98 -12.85 -3.87 -3.35
CA ALA A 98 -12.12 -3.80 -4.61
C ALA A 98 -12.87 -2.98 -5.66
N LYS A 99 -14.17 -3.21 -5.83
CA LYS A 99 -15.01 -2.42 -6.74
C LYS A 99 -15.08 -0.93 -6.37
N ALA A 100 -15.10 -0.62 -5.08
CA ALA A 100 -15.09 0.77 -4.62
C ALA A 100 -13.74 1.44 -4.91
N LYS A 101 -12.65 0.71 -4.71
CA LYS A 101 -11.27 1.17 -4.98
C LYS A 101 -11.04 1.43 -6.46
N ASP A 102 -11.50 0.55 -7.35
CA ASP A 102 -11.34 0.67 -8.82
C ASP A 102 -11.80 2.02 -9.36
N ARG A 103 -12.80 2.64 -8.73
CA ARG A 103 -13.31 3.95 -9.13
C ARG A 103 -12.31 5.09 -8.92
N THR A 104 -11.35 4.93 -8.02
CA THR A 104 -10.41 5.96 -7.61
C THR A 104 -8.97 5.67 -8.03
N GLU A 105 -8.64 4.42 -8.36
CA GLU A 105 -7.27 4.00 -8.70
C GLU A 105 -6.68 4.68 -9.93
N ALA A 106 -7.53 5.04 -10.90
CA ALA A 106 -7.07 5.74 -12.11
C ALA A 106 -6.49 7.14 -11.82
N GLN A 107 -6.66 7.64 -10.61
CA GLN A 107 -6.24 9.00 -10.22
C GLN A 107 -4.78 9.07 -9.76
N CYS A 108 -4.11 7.97 -9.46
CA CYS A 108 -2.68 7.86 -9.09
C CYS A 108 -2.20 8.98 -8.13
N ARG A 109 -2.94 9.24 -7.07
CA ARG A 109 -2.63 10.28 -6.07
C ARG A 109 -1.75 9.75 -4.95
#